data_cb5dfa8765090f3ff42c974ce6cd2a84
#
_entry.id   cb5dfa8765090f3ff42c974ce6cd2a84
#
_cell.length_a   1.000
_cell.length_b   1.000
_cell.length_c   1.000
_cell.angle_alpha   90.00
_cell.angle_beta   90.00
_cell.angle_gamma   90.00
#
_symmetry.space_group_name_H-M   'P 1'
#
loop_
_entity.id
_entity.type
_entity.pdbx_description
1 polymer ?
#
loop_
_entity_poly.entity_id
_entity_poly.type
_entity_poly.pdbx_seq_one_letter_code
_entity_poly.pdbx_strand_id
1 'polypeptide(L)'
;MADEYFGTALPGDRARGVGPASGAVRIALVVHVLDARHPGLEADVHARDWLQSIGIERATVANKIDKLSRAERAKNLRELERTFGMAALPVSAADGEGLDDLWRLIAKLSRQQP
;
A
#
# COMPACT_ATOMS: atom_id res chain seq x y z
N MET A 1 9.98 -8.86 -5.28
CA MET A 1 8.81 -9.15 -6.11
C MET A 1 7.70 -8.19 -5.80
N ALA A 2 7.06 -7.69 -6.83
CA ALA A 2 6.01 -6.69 -6.64
C ALA A 2 4.81 -7.24 -5.87
N ASP A 3 4.55 -8.53 -5.97
CA ASP A 3 3.36 -9.14 -5.37
C ASP A 3 3.35 -9.08 -3.85
N GLU A 4 4.52 -9.02 -3.20
CA GLU A 4 4.54 -8.98 -1.75
C GLU A 4 4.04 -7.67 -1.17
N TYR A 5 4.02 -6.60 -1.97
CA TYR A 5 3.55 -5.28 -1.55
C TYR A 5 2.12 -5.00 -2.03
N PHE A 6 1.50 -5.95 -2.70
CA PHE A 6 0.25 -5.73 -3.41
C PHE A 6 -0.88 -6.54 -2.76
N GLY A 7 -1.93 -5.86 -2.33
CA GLY A 7 -3.10 -6.50 -1.78
C GLY A 7 -4.24 -6.52 -2.79
N THR A 8 -4.85 -7.68 -2.96
CA THR A 8 -5.90 -7.87 -3.95
C THR A 8 -7.26 -7.92 -3.27
N ALA A 9 -8.24 -7.29 -3.89
CA ALA A 9 -9.61 -7.36 -3.44
C ALA A 9 -10.16 -8.77 -3.61
N LEU A 10 -11.11 -9.15 -2.76
CA LEU A 10 -11.77 -10.42 -2.86
C LEU A 10 -12.65 -10.47 -4.12
N PRO A 11 -12.80 -11.66 -4.72
CA PRO A 11 -13.68 -11.80 -5.90
C PRO A 11 -15.09 -11.31 -5.58
N GLY A 12 -15.64 -10.54 -6.47
CA GLY A 12 -16.98 -10.00 -6.31
C GLY A 12 -17.05 -8.62 -5.69
N ASP A 13 -16.06 -8.26 -4.90
CA ASP A 13 -16.09 -6.94 -4.25
C ASP A 13 -15.92 -5.81 -5.25
N ARG A 14 -15.17 -6.05 -6.30
CA ARG A 14 -14.94 -5.04 -7.34
C ARG A 14 -16.22 -4.64 -8.07
N ALA A 15 -17.18 -5.50 -8.07
CA ALA A 15 -18.44 -5.23 -8.77
C ALA A 15 -19.34 -4.30 -7.98
N ARG A 16 -18.94 -3.92 -6.81
CA ARG A 16 -19.81 -3.18 -5.90
C ARG A 16 -19.91 -1.70 -6.16
N GLY A 17 -19.58 -1.27 -7.33
CA GLY A 17 -19.90 0.07 -7.74
C GLY A 17 -19.09 1.17 -7.06
N VAL A 18 -17.88 0.88 -6.71
CA VAL A 18 -17.00 1.93 -6.22
C VAL A 18 -16.60 2.84 -7.35
N GLY A 19 -16.59 2.31 -8.54
CA GLY A 19 -16.25 3.10 -9.70
C GLY A 19 -17.29 4.15 -9.99
N PRO A 20 -16.91 5.19 -10.68
CA PRO A 20 -17.85 6.24 -11.06
C PRO A 20 -18.88 5.70 -12.03
N ALA A 21 -20.10 6.13 -11.85
CA ALA A 21 -21.14 5.88 -12.83
C ALA A 21 -20.77 6.67 -14.07
N SER A 22 -20.98 6.16 -15.23
CA SER A 22 -20.86 6.88 -16.48
C SER A 22 -19.48 7.40 -16.84
N GLY A 23 -18.44 6.59 -16.63
CA GLY A 23 -17.16 6.85 -17.29
C GLY A 23 -16.36 8.05 -16.83
N ALA A 24 -16.62 8.54 -15.65
CA ALA A 24 -15.80 9.59 -15.07
C ALA A 24 -14.43 9.02 -14.66
N VAL A 25 -13.92 9.32 -13.51
CA VAL A 25 -12.62 8.85 -13.06
C VAL A 25 -12.73 7.43 -12.52
N ARG A 26 -11.76 6.58 -12.89
CA ARG A 26 -11.66 5.23 -12.38
C ARG A 26 -10.42 5.11 -11.52
N ILE A 27 -10.59 4.54 -10.32
CA ILE A 27 -9.45 4.27 -9.45
C ILE A 27 -8.93 2.87 -9.79
N ALA A 28 -7.72 2.81 -10.33
CA ALA A 28 -7.09 1.53 -10.69
C ALA A 28 -6.26 0.96 -9.56
N LEU A 29 -5.69 1.81 -8.73
CA LEU A 29 -4.77 1.40 -7.68
C LEU A 29 -4.72 2.49 -6.60
N VAL A 30 -4.62 2.06 -5.36
CA VAL A 30 -4.38 2.96 -4.23
C VAL A 30 -3.02 2.64 -3.63
N VAL A 31 -2.23 3.66 -3.40
CA VAL A 31 -0.98 3.52 -2.66
C VAL A 31 -1.25 3.97 -1.23
N HIS A 32 -1.25 3.02 -0.30
CA HIS A 32 -1.50 3.30 1.12
C HIS A 32 -0.16 3.59 1.80
N VAL A 33 0.07 4.84 2.12
CA VAL A 33 1.33 5.28 2.71
C VAL A 33 1.21 5.26 4.23
N LEU A 34 2.06 4.46 4.86
CA LEU A 34 2.10 4.31 6.32
C LEU A 34 3.35 4.98 6.87
N ASP A 35 3.28 5.39 8.12
CA ASP A 35 4.45 5.92 8.82
C ASP A 35 5.20 4.75 9.45
N ALA A 36 6.41 4.48 8.98
CA ALA A 36 7.20 3.34 9.45
C ALA A 36 7.56 3.43 10.94
N ARG A 37 7.48 4.61 11.53
CA ARG A 37 7.77 4.79 12.96
C ARG A 37 6.65 4.27 13.85
N HIS A 38 5.44 4.16 13.32
CA HIS A 38 4.23 3.84 14.10
C HIS A 38 3.43 2.74 13.43
N PRO A 39 3.93 1.49 13.45
CA PRO A 39 3.20 0.38 12.86
C PRO A 39 1.91 0.12 13.63
N GLY A 40 0.81 -0.01 12.92
CA GLY A 40 -0.46 -0.37 13.52
C GLY A 40 -1.30 0.78 14.04
N LEU A 41 -1.08 2.00 13.55
CA LEU A 41 -1.96 3.11 13.91
C LEU A 41 -3.40 2.76 13.56
N GLU A 42 -4.31 3.06 14.47
CA GLU A 42 -5.73 2.72 14.31
C GLU A 42 -6.33 3.32 13.04
N ALA A 43 -5.99 4.55 12.72
CA ALA A 43 -6.48 5.19 11.51
C ALA A 43 -6.04 4.46 10.25
N ASP A 44 -4.81 3.94 10.24
CA ASP A 44 -4.28 3.20 9.10
C ASP A 44 -4.97 1.84 8.96
N VAL A 45 -5.25 1.19 10.07
CA VAL A 45 -5.96 -0.09 10.08
C VAL A 45 -7.39 0.11 9.56
N HIS A 46 -8.06 1.16 9.99
CA HIS A 46 -9.39 1.49 9.51
C HIS A 46 -9.39 1.79 8.01
N ALA A 47 -8.38 2.49 7.54
CA ALA A 47 -8.26 2.79 6.12
C ALA A 47 -8.07 1.50 5.31
N ARG A 48 -7.25 0.56 5.81
CA ARG A 48 -7.06 -0.74 5.18
C ARG A 48 -8.38 -1.50 5.07
N ASP A 49 -9.12 -1.53 6.18
CA ASP A 49 -10.37 -2.24 6.22
C ASP A 49 -11.38 -1.66 5.25
N TRP A 50 -11.43 -0.34 5.17
CA TRP A 50 -12.31 0.34 4.22
C TRP A 50 -11.93 0.03 2.78
N LEU A 51 -10.66 0.11 2.44
CA LEU A 51 -10.18 -0.19 1.09
C LEU A 51 -10.48 -1.63 0.70
N GLN A 52 -10.33 -2.56 1.65
CA GLN A 52 -10.69 -3.95 1.41
C GLN A 52 -12.17 -4.10 1.14
N SER A 53 -13.00 -3.39 1.90
CA SER A 53 -14.46 -3.52 1.78
C SER A 53 -14.99 -3.01 0.45
N ILE A 54 -14.32 -2.03 -0.16
CA ILE A 54 -14.75 -1.49 -1.45
C ILE A 54 -14.07 -2.17 -2.63
N GLY A 55 -13.17 -3.12 -2.38
CA GLY A 55 -12.60 -3.94 -3.43
C GLY A 55 -11.57 -3.26 -4.31
N ILE A 56 -10.86 -2.27 -3.79
CA ILE A 56 -9.82 -1.58 -4.54
C ILE A 56 -8.46 -2.22 -4.26
N GLU A 57 -7.70 -2.48 -5.31
CA GLU A 57 -6.34 -2.98 -5.18
C GLU A 57 -5.45 -1.91 -4.56
N ARG A 58 -4.56 -2.34 -3.68
CA ARG A 58 -3.67 -1.41 -3.01
C ARG A 58 -2.26 -1.94 -2.92
N ALA A 59 -1.31 -1.01 -2.92
CA ALA A 59 0.07 -1.26 -2.57
C ALA A 59 0.34 -0.57 -1.24
N THR A 60 1.12 -1.19 -0.37
CA THR A 60 1.43 -0.65 0.95
C THR A 60 2.86 -0.14 0.97
N VAL A 61 3.05 1.08 1.43
CA VAL A 61 4.34 1.74 1.47
C VAL A 61 4.62 2.23 2.88
N ALA A 62 5.82 1.95 3.39
CA ALA A 62 6.25 2.43 4.71
C ALA A 62 7.23 3.58 4.51
N ASN A 63 6.78 4.79 4.78
CA ASN A 63 7.57 5.99 4.63
C ASN A 63 8.30 6.34 5.93
N LYS A 64 9.29 7.21 5.83
CA LYS A 64 10.08 7.76 6.96
C LYS A 64 11.04 6.74 7.56
N ILE A 65 11.51 5.80 6.75
CA ILE A 65 12.49 4.82 7.24
C ILE A 65 13.81 5.48 7.63
N ASP A 66 14.08 6.69 7.13
CA ASP A 66 15.25 7.46 7.51
C ASP A 66 15.25 7.84 8.99
N LYS A 67 14.10 7.82 9.64
CA LYS A 67 13.97 8.14 11.06
C LYS A 67 14.23 6.95 11.98
N LEU A 68 14.49 5.77 11.41
CA LEU A 68 14.64 4.54 12.19
C LEU A 68 16.08 4.02 12.12
N SER A 69 16.56 3.45 13.23
CA SER A 69 17.78 2.67 13.21
C SER A 69 17.54 1.40 12.38
N ARG A 70 18.64 0.72 12.02
CA ARG A 70 18.52 -0.52 11.25
C ARG A 70 17.68 -1.56 11.97
N ALA A 71 17.88 -1.71 13.28
CA ALA A 71 17.10 -2.68 14.07
C ALA A 71 15.63 -2.29 14.17
N GLU A 72 15.33 -1.01 14.38
CA GLU A 72 13.97 -0.53 14.43
C GLU A 72 13.26 -0.69 13.09
N ARG A 73 13.99 -0.44 12.00
CA ARG A 73 13.45 -0.61 10.65
C ARG A 73 13.01 -2.05 10.44
N ALA A 74 13.88 -3.01 10.74
CA ALA A 74 13.55 -4.42 10.55
C ALA A 74 12.35 -4.84 11.41
N LYS A 75 12.33 -4.40 12.67
CA LYS A 75 11.23 -4.73 13.58
C LYS A 75 9.90 -4.14 13.09
N ASN A 76 9.92 -2.85 12.76
CA ASN A 76 8.69 -2.15 12.38
C ASN A 76 8.13 -2.64 11.05
N LEU A 77 9.01 -2.98 10.10
CA LEU A 77 8.54 -3.53 8.82
C LEU A 77 7.88 -4.90 9.03
N ARG A 78 8.41 -5.72 9.93
CA ARG A 78 7.76 -7.00 10.25
C ARG A 78 6.40 -6.80 10.91
N GLU A 79 6.29 -5.81 11.79
CA GLU A 79 5.01 -5.51 12.43
C GLU A 79 3.99 -5.00 11.43
N LEU A 80 4.41 -4.17 10.49
CA LEU A 80 3.53 -3.69 9.41
C LEU A 80 3.03 -4.84 8.57
N GLU A 81 3.90 -5.75 8.19
CA GLU A 81 3.49 -6.90 7.40
C GLU A 81 2.49 -7.77 8.14
N ARG A 82 2.73 -7.98 9.43
CA ARG A 82 1.80 -8.76 10.26
C ARG A 82 0.45 -8.09 10.38
N THR A 83 0.45 -6.78 10.61
CA THR A 83 -0.78 -6.03 10.82
C THR A 83 -1.60 -5.88 9.55
N PHE A 84 -0.95 -5.63 8.43
CA PHE A 84 -1.66 -5.32 7.18
C PHE A 84 -1.77 -6.50 6.22
N GLY A 85 -1.16 -7.62 6.56
CA GLY A 85 -1.29 -8.85 5.77
C GLY A 85 -0.48 -8.86 4.47
N MET A 86 0.40 -7.91 4.29
CA MET A 86 1.26 -7.82 3.12
C MET A 86 2.47 -6.98 3.46
N ALA A 87 3.58 -7.21 2.77
CA ALA A 87 4.79 -6.45 3.00
C ALA A 87 4.59 -4.98 2.62
N ALA A 88 5.22 -4.09 3.36
CA ALA A 88 5.22 -2.67 3.05
C ALA A 88 6.56 -2.30 2.42
N LEU A 89 6.52 -1.66 1.27
CA LEU A 89 7.73 -1.21 0.58
C LEU A 89 8.37 -0.07 1.37
N PRO A 90 9.60 -0.25 1.84
CA PRO A 90 10.24 0.79 2.65
C PRO A 90 10.75 1.94 1.78
N VAL A 91 10.39 3.16 2.17
CA VAL A 91 10.83 4.36 1.45
C VAL A 91 11.16 5.49 2.41
N SER A 92 11.92 6.44 1.92
CA SER A 92 12.13 7.72 2.58
C SER A 92 11.94 8.82 1.55
N ALA A 93 10.86 9.55 1.65
CA ALA A 93 10.63 10.69 0.77
C ALA A 93 11.66 11.80 1.03
N ALA A 94 12.19 11.88 2.24
CA ALA A 94 13.15 12.92 2.60
C ALA A 94 14.50 12.74 1.90
N ASP A 95 14.99 11.51 1.81
CA ASP A 95 16.31 11.27 1.21
C ASP A 95 16.26 10.48 -0.11
N GLY A 96 15.08 10.06 -0.53
CA GLY A 96 14.90 9.38 -1.80
C GLY A 96 15.07 7.88 -1.77
N GLU A 97 15.37 7.30 -0.62
CA GLU A 97 15.55 5.85 -0.52
C GLU A 97 14.26 5.12 -0.88
N GLY A 98 14.37 4.13 -1.77
CA GLY A 98 13.23 3.29 -2.15
C GLY A 98 12.28 3.91 -3.17
N LEU A 99 12.45 5.17 -3.54
CA LEU A 99 11.51 5.83 -4.46
C LEU A 99 11.56 5.22 -5.86
N ASP A 100 12.72 4.79 -6.32
CA ASP A 100 12.81 4.13 -7.63
C ASP A 100 12.02 2.82 -7.63
N ASP A 101 12.10 2.08 -6.54
CA ASP A 101 11.34 0.84 -6.40
C ASP A 101 9.84 1.12 -6.37
N LEU A 102 9.44 2.21 -5.71
CA LEU A 102 8.04 2.60 -5.67
C LEU A 102 7.53 2.94 -7.07
N TRP A 103 8.29 3.71 -7.85
CA TRP A 103 7.90 4.04 -9.22
C TRP A 103 7.80 2.80 -10.10
N ARG A 104 8.73 1.84 -9.94
CA ARG A 104 8.68 0.58 -10.67
C ARG A 104 7.43 -0.21 -10.31
N LEU A 105 7.10 -0.25 -9.02
CA LEU A 105 5.90 -0.94 -8.55
C LEU A 105 4.64 -0.31 -9.14
N ILE A 106 4.52 1.00 -9.08
CA ILE A 106 3.37 1.72 -9.62
C ILE A 106 3.25 1.47 -11.12
N ALA A 107 4.35 1.57 -11.85
CA ALA A 107 4.34 1.36 -13.29
C ALA A 107 3.92 -0.06 -13.64
N LYS A 108 4.41 -1.05 -12.91
CA LYS A 108 4.07 -2.43 -13.14
C LYS A 108 2.59 -2.69 -12.90
N LEU A 109 2.08 -2.21 -11.78
CA LEU A 109 0.67 -2.43 -11.43
C LEU A 109 -0.26 -1.68 -12.37
N SER A 110 0.11 -0.49 -12.78
CA SER A 110 -0.69 0.30 -13.74
C SER A 110 -0.83 -0.41 -15.08
N ARG A 111 0.21 -1.08 -15.53
CA ARG A 111 0.18 -1.80 -16.81
C ARG A 111 -0.66 -3.07 -16.77
N GLN A 112 -0.95 -3.58 -15.59
CA GLN A 112 -1.78 -4.77 -15.42
C GLN A 112 -3.27 -4.45 -15.44
N GLN A 113 -3.62 -3.18 -15.40
CA GLN A 113 -5.01 -2.76 -15.44
C GLN A 113 -5.52 -2.73 -16.88
N PRO A 114 -6.72 -3.28 -17.13
CA PRO A 114 -7.33 -3.25 -18.45
C PRO A 114 -7.67 -1.84 -18.92
#